data_0e17ac91583ae3e065aa31a988474f54
#
_entry.id   0e17ac91583ae3e065aa31a988474f54
#
_cell.length_a   1.000
_cell.length_b   1.000
_cell.length_c   1.000
_cell.angle_alpha   90.00
_cell.angle_beta   90.00
_cell.angle_gamma   90.00
#
_symmetry.space_group_name_H-M   'P 1'
#
loop_
_entity.id
_entity.type
_entity.pdbx_description
1 polymer ?
#
loop_
_entity_poly.entity_id
_entity_poly.type
_entity_poly.pdbx_seq_one_letter_code
_entity_poly.pdbx_strand_id
1 'polypeptide(L)'
;MPEFNWPGKSLPVPVPASLTTEAVIFPQGRGYPYARPQNRLVMGDNLAVMAGLLPEYEGRVNLIYADPPFFTNRKFSARIGRGEDSRKPEAWQLAEGYHDNWNDLDAYLQFLYERLALMSRLLAPNGTLYLHLDWHADSYARLILDELFGPENMLNEIIWTYHGPSPIRSAFNRKHDTLLVYTRSDD
;
A
#
# COMPACT_ATOMS: atom_id res chain seq x y z
N MET A 1 4.85 -24.20 7.54
CA MET A 1 3.66 -23.35 7.51
C MET A 1 2.78 -23.77 6.32
N PRO A 2 1.46 -23.65 6.37
CA PRO A 2 0.65 -23.84 5.19
C PRO A 2 1.03 -22.82 4.12
N GLU A 3 1.20 -23.27 2.90
CA GLU A 3 1.56 -22.43 1.76
C GLU A 3 0.30 -22.06 0.99
N PHE A 4 0.09 -20.78 0.72
CA PHE A 4 -1.02 -20.32 -0.12
C PHE A 4 -0.54 -20.22 -1.57
N ASN A 5 -1.08 -21.08 -2.45
CA ASN A 5 -0.62 -21.21 -3.82
C ASN A 5 -1.67 -20.77 -4.84
N TRP A 6 -1.20 -20.17 -5.95
CA TRP A 6 -1.96 -19.84 -7.16
C TRP A 6 -1.09 -20.05 -8.40
N PRO A 7 -1.69 -20.19 -9.60
CA PRO A 7 -0.96 -20.28 -10.85
C PRO A 7 -0.04 -19.08 -11.07
N GLY A 8 1.24 -19.35 -11.34
CA GLY A 8 2.22 -18.29 -11.61
C GLY A 8 2.84 -17.64 -10.38
N LYS A 9 2.55 -18.12 -9.16
CA LYS A 9 3.20 -17.61 -7.94
C LYS A 9 4.72 -17.73 -8.04
N SER A 10 5.40 -16.61 -7.83
CA SER A 10 6.86 -16.55 -7.85
C SER A 10 7.37 -15.43 -6.94
N LEU A 11 8.55 -15.64 -6.36
CA LEU A 11 9.23 -14.56 -5.64
C LEU A 11 9.66 -13.46 -6.60
N PRO A 12 9.60 -12.20 -6.17
CA PRO A 12 10.00 -11.09 -7.01
C PRO A 12 11.49 -11.14 -7.34
N VAL A 13 11.80 -10.89 -8.61
CA VAL A 13 13.16 -10.58 -9.08
C VAL A 13 13.11 -9.18 -9.71
N PRO A 14 12.81 -8.14 -8.91
CA PRO A 14 12.58 -6.82 -9.47
C PRO A 14 13.89 -6.20 -9.96
N VAL A 15 13.81 -5.47 -11.07
CA VAL A 15 14.89 -4.61 -11.53
C VAL A 15 14.87 -3.32 -10.69
N PRO A 16 15.92 -3.03 -9.91
CA PRO A 16 15.94 -1.85 -9.06
C PRO A 16 15.86 -0.55 -9.89
N ALA A 17 14.98 0.37 -9.48
CA ALA A 17 14.94 1.69 -10.08
C ALA A 17 16.17 2.53 -9.67
N SER A 18 16.72 3.26 -10.63
CA SER A 18 17.69 4.32 -10.33
C SER A 18 16.94 5.57 -9.88
N LEU A 19 17.10 5.94 -8.60
CA LEU A 19 16.42 7.09 -8.02
C LEU A 19 17.19 8.37 -8.28
N THR A 20 16.54 9.38 -8.88
CA THR A 20 17.09 10.71 -9.12
C THR A 20 16.34 11.75 -8.29
N THR A 21 17.07 12.73 -7.77
CA THR A 21 16.44 13.84 -7.03
C THR A 21 15.99 14.91 -8.02
N GLU A 22 14.70 15.09 -8.19
CA GLU A 22 14.13 16.12 -9.06
C GLU A 22 14.01 17.48 -8.37
N ALA A 23 13.66 17.49 -7.07
CA ALA A 23 13.49 18.72 -6.31
C ALA A 23 13.83 18.53 -4.83
N VAL A 24 14.29 19.61 -4.20
CA VAL A 24 14.44 19.69 -2.74
C VAL A 24 13.52 20.79 -2.23
N ILE A 25 12.54 20.40 -1.40
CA ILE A 25 11.52 21.30 -0.87
C ILE A 25 11.85 21.61 0.59
N PHE A 26 11.93 22.89 0.90
CA PHE A 26 12.13 23.37 2.27
C PHE A 26 10.82 23.93 2.83
N PRO A 27 10.41 23.53 4.05
CA PRO A 27 9.23 24.10 4.68
C PRO A 27 9.27 25.62 4.76
N GLN A 28 8.15 26.28 4.50
CA GLN A 28 7.98 27.73 4.59
C GLN A 28 8.92 28.57 3.67
N GLY A 29 9.41 27.97 2.58
CA GLY A 29 10.32 28.65 1.65
C GLY A 29 11.67 29.05 2.26
N ARG A 30 11.98 28.58 3.46
CA ARG A 30 13.26 28.78 4.13
C ARG A 30 14.03 27.47 4.13
N GLY A 31 15.27 27.50 3.67
CA GLY A 31 16.17 26.36 3.76
C GLY A 31 16.43 25.98 5.21
N TYR A 32 16.57 24.68 5.47
CA TYR A 32 17.18 24.24 6.71
C TYR A 32 18.62 24.71 6.70
N PRO A 33 19.03 25.59 7.63
CA PRO A 33 20.33 26.23 7.52
C PRO A 33 21.52 25.26 7.61
N TYR A 34 21.29 24.04 8.09
CA TYR A 34 22.35 23.08 8.40
C TYR A 34 22.13 21.64 7.94
N ALA A 35 20.96 21.29 7.39
CA ALA A 35 20.68 19.93 6.95
C ALA A 35 19.73 19.89 5.75
N ARG A 36 19.97 18.95 4.83
CA ARG A 36 18.99 18.63 3.80
C ARG A 36 17.76 17.97 4.45
N PRO A 37 16.54 18.20 3.91
CA PRO A 37 15.36 17.43 4.32
C PRO A 37 15.65 15.93 4.19
N GLN A 38 15.29 15.18 5.23
CA GLN A 38 15.48 13.72 5.24
C GLN A 38 14.25 12.98 4.71
N ASN A 39 13.08 13.62 4.74
CA ASN A 39 11.86 13.04 4.18
C ASN A 39 11.97 12.98 2.66
N ARG A 40 11.51 11.87 2.09
CA ARG A 40 11.53 11.64 0.64
C ARG A 40 10.11 11.35 0.16
N LEU A 41 9.72 12.00 -0.93
CA LEU A 41 8.57 11.62 -1.74
C LEU A 41 9.13 10.98 -3.01
N VAL A 42 8.82 9.73 -3.22
CA VAL A 42 9.31 8.98 -4.40
C VAL A 42 8.12 8.61 -5.28
N MET A 43 8.21 8.94 -6.56
CA MET A 43 7.18 8.65 -7.55
C MET A 43 7.72 7.65 -8.59
N GLY A 44 6.97 6.58 -8.84
CA GLY A 44 7.32 5.53 -9.80
C GLY A 44 6.64 4.21 -9.51
N ASP A 45 6.96 3.17 -10.26
CA ASP A 45 6.54 1.81 -9.92
C ASP A 45 7.13 1.40 -8.58
N ASN A 46 6.25 1.12 -7.62
CA ASN A 46 6.65 0.89 -6.23
C ASN A 46 7.48 -0.40 -6.05
N LEU A 47 7.32 -1.43 -6.92
CA LEU A 47 8.14 -2.63 -6.86
C LEU A 47 9.61 -2.32 -7.18
N ALA A 48 9.84 -1.61 -8.30
CA ALA A 48 11.18 -1.21 -8.73
C ALA A 48 11.80 -0.18 -7.76
N VAL A 49 10.98 0.75 -7.24
CA VAL A 49 11.40 1.74 -6.22
C VAL A 49 11.84 1.06 -4.94
N MET A 50 11.03 0.15 -4.38
CA MET A 50 11.39 -0.59 -3.16
C MET A 50 12.66 -1.42 -3.35
N ALA A 51 12.82 -2.06 -4.51
CA ALA A 51 14.06 -2.77 -4.84
C ALA A 51 15.27 -1.83 -4.87
N GLY A 52 15.12 -0.62 -5.42
CA GLY A 52 16.16 0.42 -5.43
C GLY A 52 16.48 0.99 -4.04
N LEU A 53 15.55 0.88 -3.08
CA LEU A 53 15.75 1.32 -1.70
C LEU A 53 16.43 0.25 -0.82
N LEU A 54 16.40 -1.03 -1.19
CA LEU A 54 16.99 -2.10 -0.38
C LEU A 54 18.44 -1.86 0.05
N PRO A 55 19.36 -1.38 -0.82
CA PRO A 55 20.75 -1.15 -0.40
C PRO A 55 20.90 -0.19 0.78
N GLU A 56 19.96 0.73 0.95
CA GLU A 56 19.97 1.72 2.03
C GLU A 56 19.09 1.35 3.22
N TYR A 57 17.95 0.68 2.97
CA TYR A 57 16.87 0.51 3.95
C TYR A 57 16.54 -0.93 4.32
N GLU A 58 17.21 -1.96 3.77
CA GLU A 58 16.93 -3.35 4.13
C GLU A 58 17.10 -3.57 5.65
N GLY A 59 16.05 -4.07 6.30
CA GLY A 59 16.04 -4.32 7.73
C GLY A 59 16.06 -3.06 8.61
N ARG A 60 15.68 -1.87 8.09
CA ARG A 60 15.83 -0.58 8.80
C ARG A 60 14.53 0.23 8.93
N VAL A 61 13.47 -0.15 8.25
CA VAL A 61 12.20 0.58 8.28
C VAL A 61 11.40 0.12 9.50
N ASN A 62 11.07 1.03 10.40
CA ASN A 62 10.35 0.71 11.63
C ASN A 62 8.84 0.57 11.43
N LEU A 63 8.28 1.29 10.45
CA LEU A 63 6.85 1.25 10.16
C LEU A 63 6.61 1.33 8.65
N ILE A 64 5.77 0.45 8.15
CA ILE A 64 5.20 0.54 6.80
C ILE A 64 3.68 0.62 6.93
N TYR A 65 3.08 1.63 6.30
CA TYR A 65 1.66 1.68 6.03
C TYR A 65 1.47 1.55 4.53
N ALA A 66 0.76 0.52 4.12
CA ALA A 66 0.49 0.22 2.72
C ALA A 66 -1.02 0.25 2.44
N ASP A 67 -1.39 0.97 1.38
CA ASP A 67 -2.75 1.12 0.87
C ASP A 67 -2.75 0.76 -0.62
N PRO A 68 -2.71 -0.54 -0.97
CA PRO A 68 -2.67 -0.99 -2.36
C PRO A 68 -4.08 -0.92 -2.99
N PRO A 69 -4.21 -1.14 -4.30
CA PRO A 69 -5.51 -1.40 -4.91
C PRO A 69 -6.25 -2.55 -4.22
N PHE A 70 -7.59 -2.44 -4.08
CA PHE A 70 -8.39 -3.37 -3.27
C PHE A 70 -9.03 -4.52 -4.07
N PHE A 71 -8.69 -4.69 -5.34
CA PHE A 71 -9.32 -5.66 -6.22
C PHE A 71 -10.81 -5.35 -6.50
N THR A 72 -11.16 -4.09 -6.58
CA THR A 72 -12.56 -3.65 -6.80
C THR A 72 -12.98 -3.74 -8.26
N ASN A 73 -12.04 -3.94 -9.18
CA ASN A 73 -12.22 -3.90 -10.64
C ASN A 73 -12.87 -2.58 -11.13
N ARG A 74 -12.48 -1.44 -10.52
CA ARG A 74 -12.98 -0.11 -10.84
C ARG A 74 -11.87 0.80 -11.35
N LYS A 75 -12.28 1.76 -12.17
CA LYS A 75 -11.44 2.90 -12.57
C LYS A 75 -11.71 4.04 -11.61
N PHE A 76 -10.65 4.59 -11.03
CA PHE A 76 -10.73 5.74 -10.17
C PHE A 76 -10.25 6.98 -10.92
N SER A 77 -11.00 8.07 -10.83
CA SER A 77 -10.64 9.36 -11.39
C SER A 77 -10.33 10.33 -10.27
N ALA A 78 -9.21 11.03 -10.37
CA ALA A 78 -8.89 12.11 -9.47
C ALA A 78 -9.59 13.40 -9.93
N ARG A 79 -10.16 14.13 -8.97
CA ARG A 79 -10.69 15.47 -9.20
C ARG A 79 -9.62 16.47 -8.84
N ILE A 80 -9.09 17.17 -9.84
CA ILE A 80 -8.09 18.22 -9.64
C ILE A 80 -8.80 19.56 -9.79
N GLY A 81 -8.80 20.38 -8.74
CA GLY A 81 -9.38 21.72 -8.76
C GLY A 81 -8.50 22.71 -8.02
N ARG A 82 -8.50 23.96 -8.47
CA ARG A 82 -7.96 25.07 -7.70
C ARG A 82 -9.01 25.52 -6.70
N GLY A 83 -8.71 25.39 -5.42
CA GLY A 83 -9.48 25.98 -4.34
C GLY A 83 -10.05 24.97 -3.35
N GLU A 84 -10.04 25.38 -2.09
CA GLU A 84 -10.55 24.63 -0.94
C GLU A 84 -12.09 24.45 -0.95
N ASP A 85 -12.78 25.00 -1.96
CA ASP A 85 -14.23 24.95 -2.00
C ASP A 85 -14.73 23.75 -2.81
N SER A 86 -14.89 22.62 -2.12
CA SER A 86 -15.49 21.39 -2.65
C SER A 86 -16.93 21.57 -3.16
N ARG A 87 -17.51 22.76 -3.01
CA ARG A 87 -18.90 23.09 -3.35
C ARG A 87 -19.12 23.60 -4.78
N LYS A 88 -18.05 23.72 -5.60
CA LYS A 88 -18.16 24.11 -7.01
C LYS A 88 -17.65 23.02 -7.94
N PRO A 89 -18.50 22.02 -8.26
CA PRO A 89 -18.11 20.89 -9.13
C PRO A 89 -17.66 21.31 -10.53
N GLU A 90 -18.14 22.44 -11.00
CA GLU A 90 -17.90 22.97 -12.37
C GLU A 90 -16.45 23.42 -12.60
N ALA A 91 -15.69 23.66 -11.52
CA ALA A 91 -14.29 24.06 -11.57
C ALA A 91 -13.31 22.87 -11.51
N TRP A 92 -13.81 21.64 -11.44
CA TRP A 92 -12.97 20.46 -11.30
C TRP A 92 -12.61 19.86 -12.65
N GLN A 93 -11.34 19.66 -12.87
CA GLN A 93 -10.85 18.82 -13.97
C GLN A 93 -10.75 17.37 -13.48
N LEU A 94 -11.33 16.45 -14.26
CA LEU A 94 -11.13 15.03 -14.04
C LEU A 94 -9.78 14.66 -14.62
N ALA A 95 -8.86 14.23 -13.76
CA ALA A 95 -7.64 13.57 -14.19
C ALA A 95 -7.82 12.06 -14.08
N GLU A 96 -7.14 11.34 -14.94
CA GLU A 96 -7.07 9.91 -14.85
C GLU A 96 -6.37 9.55 -13.52
N GLY A 97 -7.08 8.81 -12.69
CA GLY A 97 -6.54 8.29 -11.44
C GLY A 97 -5.84 6.95 -11.68
N TYR A 98 -5.89 6.07 -10.70
CA TYR A 98 -5.36 4.72 -10.87
C TYR A 98 -6.44 3.73 -11.30
N HIS A 99 -6.00 2.66 -11.95
CA HIS A 99 -6.87 1.58 -12.37
C HIS A 99 -6.71 0.43 -11.37
N ASP A 100 -7.79 0.11 -10.67
CA ASP A 100 -7.90 -1.10 -9.87
C ASP A 100 -8.63 -2.16 -10.72
N ASN A 101 -7.99 -2.55 -11.84
CA ASN A 101 -8.57 -3.46 -12.83
C ASN A 101 -7.58 -4.57 -13.14
N TRP A 102 -7.97 -5.78 -12.86
CA TRP A 102 -7.16 -6.98 -12.94
C TRP A 102 -7.77 -7.98 -13.92
N ASN A 103 -6.93 -8.71 -14.65
CA ASN A 103 -7.39 -9.76 -15.55
C ASN A 103 -8.09 -10.87 -14.78
N ASP A 104 -7.50 -11.27 -13.64
CA ASP A 104 -7.98 -12.30 -12.75
C ASP A 104 -7.43 -12.11 -11.33
N LEU A 105 -7.85 -12.98 -10.43
CA LEU A 105 -7.39 -12.98 -9.04
C LEU A 105 -5.90 -13.33 -8.94
N ASP A 106 -5.40 -14.26 -9.75
CA ASP A 106 -4.02 -14.73 -9.69
C ASP A 106 -3.03 -13.59 -10.00
N ALA A 107 -3.34 -12.74 -10.99
CA ALA A 107 -2.55 -11.56 -11.31
C ALA A 107 -2.52 -10.54 -10.16
N TYR A 108 -3.65 -10.35 -9.47
CA TYR A 108 -3.70 -9.49 -8.30
C TYR A 108 -2.92 -10.07 -7.12
N LEU A 109 -3.05 -11.36 -6.84
CA LEU A 109 -2.31 -12.03 -5.77
C LEU A 109 -0.79 -11.96 -6.01
N GLN A 110 -0.34 -12.16 -7.25
CA GLN A 110 1.07 -12.02 -7.60
C GLN A 110 1.55 -10.58 -7.39
N PHE A 111 0.80 -9.58 -7.84
CA PHE A 111 1.11 -8.17 -7.62
C PHE A 111 1.26 -7.85 -6.13
N LEU A 112 0.36 -8.32 -5.29
CA LEU A 112 0.37 -8.08 -3.85
C LEU A 112 1.54 -8.80 -3.17
N TYR A 113 1.74 -10.09 -3.51
CA TYR A 113 2.80 -10.92 -2.96
C TYR A 113 4.21 -10.36 -3.18
N GLU A 114 4.51 -9.94 -4.41
CA GLU A 114 5.82 -9.35 -4.74
C GLU A 114 6.13 -8.12 -3.90
N ARG A 115 5.14 -7.27 -3.68
CA ARG A 115 5.29 -6.03 -2.90
C ARG A 115 5.42 -6.30 -1.41
N LEU A 116 4.60 -7.19 -0.88
CA LEU A 116 4.67 -7.60 0.52
C LEU A 116 5.99 -8.31 0.84
N ALA A 117 6.51 -9.12 -0.08
CA ALA A 117 7.82 -9.74 0.07
C ALA A 117 8.97 -8.72 0.15
N LEU A 118 8.92 -7.63 -0.63
CA LEU A 118 9.92 -6.55 -0.49
C LEU A 118 9.71 -5.73 0.78
N MET A 119 8.46 -5.46 1.17
CA MET A 119 8.15 -4.75 2.41
C MET A 119 8.68 -5.52 3.62
N SER A 120 8.54 -6.85 3.65
CA SER A 120 9.09 -7.68 4.73
C SER A 120 10.61 -7.58 4.84
N ARG A 121 11.32 -7.44 3.70
CA ARG A 121 12.77 -7.23 3.69
C ARG A 121 13.18 -5.84 4.18
N LEU A 122 12.40 -4.81 3.84
CA LEU A 122 12.67 -3.43 4.28
C LEU A 122 12.46 -3.24 5.78
N LEU A 123 11.50 -3.97 6.38
CA LEU A 123 11.20 -3.84 7.80
C LEU A 123 12.38 -4.24 8.69
N ALA A 124 12.59 -3.46 9.74
CA ALA A 124 13.46 -3.81 10.86
C ALA A 124 12.95 -5.08 11.57
N PRO A 125 13.76 -5.82 12.32
CA PRO A 125 13.31 -6.99 13.05
C PRO A 125 12.08 -6.74 13.92
N ASN A 126 12.02 -5.59 14.58
CA ASN A 126 10.88 -5.13 15.39
C ASN A 126 9.95 -4.15 14.65
N GLY A 127 10.05 -4.10 13.32
CA GLY A 127 9.23 -3.22 12.48
C GLY A 127 7.82 -3.74 12.30
N THR A 128 6.88 -2.84 12.09
CA THR A 128 5.46 -3.14 11.97
C THR A 128 4.92 -2.76 10.59
N LEU A 129 4.14 -3.65 10.00
CA LEU A 129 3.36 -3.43 8.77
C LEU A 129 1.90 -3.22 9.12
N TYR A 130 1.31 -2.17 8.57
CA TYR A 130 -0.13 -1.95 8.47
C TYR A 130 -0.53 -2.08 7.01
N LEU A 131 -1.33 -3.09 6.68
CA LEU A 131 -1.88 -3.28 5.33
C LEU A 131 -3.37 -2.97 5.35
N HIS A 132 -3.75 -1.91 4.64
CA HIS A 132 -5.13 -1.43 4.54
C HIS A 132 -5.80 -2.01 3.29
N LEU A 133 -6.92 -2.67 3.47
CA LEU A 133 -7.72 -3.27 2.40
C LEU A 133 -9.20 -3.22 2.76
N ASP A 134 -10.06 -3.43 1.78
CA ASP A 134 -11.46 -3.74 2.02
C ASP A 134 -11.73 -5.26 1.93
N TRP A 135 -12.98 -5.63 2.09
CA TRP A 135 -13.45 -7.01 2.09
C TRP A 135 -13.21 -7.80 0.79
N HIS A 136 -12.82 -7.14 -0.34
CA HIS A 136 -12.54 -7.85 -1.58
C HIS A 136 -11.22 -8.62 -1.52
N ALA A 137 -10.24 -8.11 -0.78
CA ALA A 137 -8.88 -8.63 -0.80
C ALA A 137 -8.30 -9.00 0.56
N ASP A 138 -8.90 -8.57 1.69
CA ASP A 138 -8.38 -8.74 3.04
C ASP A 138 -8.05 -10.19 3.40
N SER A 139 -8.96 -11.11 3.10
CA SER A 139 -8.81 -12.55 3.40
C SER A 139 -7.64 -13.19 2.64
N TYR A 140 -7.45 -12.82 1.38
CA TYR A 140 -6.32 -13.31 0.57
C TYR A 140 -5.00 -12.72 1.06
N ALA A 141 -5.01 -11.42 1.34
CA ALA A 141 -3.85 -10.72 1.87
C ALA A 141 -3.40 -11.30 3.21
N ARG A 142 -4.35 -11.69 4.07
CA ARG A 142 -4.08 -12.36 5.33
C ARG A 142 -3.28 -13.65 5.13
N LEU A 143 -3.67 -14.50 4.17
CA LEU A 143 -2.96 -15.75 3.87
C LEU A 143 -1.54 -15.50 3.35
N ILE A 144 -1.35 -14.46 2.53
CA ILE A 144 -0.04 -14.04 2.05
C ILE A 144 0.83 -13.54 3.22
N LEU A 145 0.26 -12.74 4.12
CA LEU A 145 0.98 -12.22 5.28
C LEU A 145 1.34 -13.34 6.27
N ASP A 146 0.45 -14.28 6.51
CA ASP A 146 0.73 -15.46 7.34
C ASP A 146 1.89 -16.30 6.78
N GLU A 147 2.03 -16.38 5.44
CA GLU A 147 3.15 -17.07 4.79
C GLU A 147 4.45 -16.27 4.89
N LEU A 148 4.42 -14.95 4.68
CA LEU A 148 5.63 -14.11 4.62
C LEU A 148 6.16 -13.74 6.00
N PHE A 149 5.29 -13.55 6.98
CA PHE A 149 5.63 -13.06 8.32
C PHE A 149 5.48 -14.12 9.40
N GLY A 150 4.68 -15.15 9.18
CA GLY A 150 4.22 -16.10 10.19
C GLY A 150 2.89 -15.66 10.82
N PRO A 151 1.93 -16.58 11.04
CA PRO A 151 0.65 -16.26 11.67
C PRO A 151 0.81 -15.79 13.12
N GLU A 152 1.86 -16.23 13.82
CA GLU A 152 2.23 -15.82 15.17
C GLU A 152 2.62 -14.33 15.26
N ASN A 153 3.07 -13.75 14.18
CA ASN A 153 3.48 -12.34 14.09
C ASN A 153 2.33 -11.39 13.72
N MET A 154 1.12 -11.89 13.63
CA MET A 154 -0.06 -11.04 13.53
C MET A 154 -0.36 -10.37 14.86
N LEU A 155 -0.23 -9.05 14.90
CA LEU A 155 -0.51 -8.27 16.10
C LEU A 155 -1.99 -7.96 16.27
N ASN A 156 -2.67 -7.61 15.16
CA ASN A 156 -4.08 -7.23 15.22
C ASN A 156 -4.75 -7.21 13.84
N GLU A 157 -6.07 -7.23 13.88
CA GLU A 157 -6.96 -6.91 12.77
C GLU A 157 -7.86 -5.75 13.21
N ILE A 158 -7.67 -4.59 12.61
CA ILE A 158 -8.42 -3.39 12.94
C ILE A 158 -9.55 -3.24 11.92
N ILE A 159 -10.78 -3.22 12.40
CA ILE A 159 -11.96 -2.98 11.57
C ILE A 159 -12.31 -1.50 11.63
N TRP A 160 -12.09 -0.81 10.52
CA TRP A 160 -12.42 0.61 10.39
C TRP A 160 -13.80 0.78 9.77
N THR A 161 -14.78 1.08 10.61
CA THR A 161 -16.16 1.27 10.17
C THR A 161 -16.43 2.72 9.79
N TYR A 162 -17.24 2.92 8.74
CA TYR A 162 -17.67 4.24 8.29
C TYR A 162 -19.14 4.28 7.88
N HIS A 163 -19.73 5.48 7.98
CA HIS A 163 -21.11 5.71 7.59
C HIS A 163 -21.24 6.09 6.11
N GLY A 164 -22.34 5.69 5.51
CA GLY A 164 -22.68 6.09 4.14
C GLY A 164 -23.97 5.41 3.66
N PRO A 165 -24.59 5.94 2.59
CA PRO A 165 -25.77 5.31 2.02
C PRO A 165 -25.43 3.91 1.54
N SER A 166 -26.33 2.96 1.77
CA SER A 166 -26.21 1.61 1.25
C SER A 166 -27.40 1.28 0.37
N PRO A 167 -27.19 0.95 -0.89
CA PRO A 167 -28.24 0.47 -1.77
C PRO A 167 -28.59 -1.00 -1.51
N ILE A 168 -27.80 -1.73 -0.71
CA ILE A 168 -28.00 -3.17 -0.48
C ILE A 168 -29.19 -3.37 0.45
N ARG A 169 -30.22 -4.08 -0.04
CA ARG A 169 -31.44 -4.41 0.73
C ARG A 169 -31.52 -5.90 1.10
N SER A 170 -30.72 -6.75 0.46
CA SER A 170 -30.77 -8.22 0.60
C SER A 170 -29.63 -8.79 1.45
N ALA A 171 -28.72 -7.95 1.96
CA ALA A 171 -27.59 -8.36 2.77
C ALA A 171 -27.19 -7.26 3.75
N PHE A 172 -26.35 -7.61 4.73
CA PHE A 172 -25.71 -6.63 5.61
C PHE A 172 -24.78 -5.70 4.84
N ASN A 173 -24.72 -4.44 5.29
CA ASN A 173 -23.86 -3.42 4.69
C ASN A 173 -22.38 -3.74 4.97
N ARG A 174 -21.58 -3.68 3.92
CA ARG A 174 -20.12 -3.80 4.00
C ARG A 174 -19.51 -2.40 4.07
N LYS A 175 -19.67 -1.76 5.22
CA LYS A 175 -19.21 -0.38 5.50
C LYS A 175 -18.05 -0.39 6.48
N HIS A 176 -17.01 -1.11 6.09
CA HIS A 176 -15.76 -1.18 6.81
C HIS A 176 -14.62 -1.52 5.87
N ASP A 177 -13.45 -1.11 6.25
CA ASP A 177 -12.18 -1.57 5.74
C ASP A 177 -11.43 -2.31 6.85
N THR A 178 -10.45 -3.09 6.47
CA THR A 178 -9.64 -3.91 7.36
C THR A 178 -8.19 -3.44 7.31
N LEU A 179 -7.58 -3.22 8.47
CA LEU A 179 -6.13 -3.05 8.56
C LEU A 179 -5.53 -4.29 9.22
N LEU A 180 -4.77 -5.04 8.44
CA LEU A 180 -4.00 -6.18 8.95
C LEU A 180 -2.67 -5.67 9.50
N VAL A 181 -2.37 -5.99 10.76
CA VAL A 181 -1.18 -5.49 11.47
C VAL A 181 -0.27 -6.64 11.80
N TYR A 182 0.95 -6.62 11.25
CA TYR A 182 1.97 -7.63 11.46
C TYR A 182 3.27 -7.00 11.93
N THR A 183 3.98 -7.70 12.80
CA THR A 183 5.39 -7.43 13.06
C THR A 183 6.28 -8.33 12.20
N ARG A 184 7.55 -7.96 12.02
CA ARG A 184 8.48 -8.82 11.28
C ARG A 184 8.93 -10.03 12.10
N SER A 185 9.07 -9.87 13.40
CA SER A 185 9.38 -10.92 14.35
C SER A 185 8.72 -10.63 15.70
N ASP A 186 8.65 -11.62 16.54
CA ASP A 186 8.11 -11.57 17.91
C ASP A 186 9.16 -11.20 18.98
N ASP A 187 10.40 -10.87 18.61
CA ASP A 187 11.52 -10.43 19.46
C ASP A 187 11.50 -8.93 19.77
#